data_59f8be4c8a51407de5c2e6218ea7ba69
#
_entry.id   59f8be4c8a51407de5c2e6218ea7ba69
#
_cell.length_a   1.000
_cell.length_b   1.000
_cell.length_c   1.000
_cell.angle_alpha   90.00
_cell.angle_beta   90.00
_cell.angle_gamma   90.00
#
_symmetry.space_group_name_H-M   'P 1'
#
loop_
_entity.id
_entity.type
_entity.pdbx_description
1 polymer ?
#
loop_
_entity_poly.entity_id
_entity_poly.type
_entity_poly.pdbx_seq_one_letter_code
_entity_poly.pdbx_strand_id
1 'polypeptide(L)' 'MKNEMMMRIYNLLQKSDLCWHSWMWWSYKDKWFTQFTPEEIDEVAKEMAIAGMIEANEDFTGFRRKEKTLKEKIRMKLWH' A
#
# COMPACT_ATOMS: atom_id res chain seq x y z
N MET A 1 -1.21 -17.64 -1.14
CA MET A 1 -0.95 -16.90 0.11
C MET A 1 -0.44 -15.49 -0.16
N LYS A 2 0.65 -15.36 -0.93
CA LYS A 2 1.21 -14.05 -1.25
C LYS A 2 0.23 -13.15 -2.00
N ASN A 3 -0.48 -13.69 -2.99
CA ASN A 3 -1.43 -12.91 -3.76
C ASN A 3 -2.60 -12.40 -2.90
N GLU A 4 -3.06 -13.21 -1.96
CA GLU A 4 -4.12 -12.79 -1.05
C GLU A 4 -3.62 -11.66 -0.14
N MET A 5 -2.40 -11.77 0.36
CA MET A 5 -1.82 -10.71 1.19
C MET A 5 -1.71 -9.41 0.41
N MET A 6 -1.24 -9.47 -0.83
CA MET A 6 -1.14 -8.29 -1.69
C MET A 6 -2.50 -7.63 -1.89
N MET A 7 -3.54 -8.40 -2.17
CA MET A 7 -4.88 -7.87 -2.35
C MET A 7 -5.41 -7.21 -1.08
N ARG A 8 -5.18 -7.83 0.07
CA ARG A 8 -5.64 -7.29 1.35
C ARG A 8 -4.91 -6.00 1.71
N ILE A 9 -3.59 -5.96 1.49
CA ILE A 9 -2.79 -4.75 1.69
C ILE A 9 -3.32 -3.63 0.81
N TYR A 10 -3.48 -3.91 -0.47
CA TYR A 10 -3.94 -2.94 -1.46
C TYR A 10 -5.32 -2.38 -1.09
N ASN A 11 -6.26 -3.27 -0.80
CA ASN A 11 -7.64 -2.86 -0.52
C ASN A 11 -7.75 -2.00 0.73
N LEU A 12 -7.01 -2.35 1.79
CA LEU A 12 -7.02 -1.53 3.00
C LEU A 12 -6.40 -0.16 2.76
N LEU A 13 -5.32 -0.09 1.99
CA LEU A 13 -4.68 1.19 1.69
C LEU A 13 -5.58 2.09 0.84
N GLN A 14 -6.37 1.53 -0.07
CA GLN A 14 -7.27 2.35 -0.90
C GLN A 14 -8.33 3.06 -0.07
N LYS A 15 -8.68 2.51 1.09
CA LYS A 15 -9.67 3.09 1.99
C LYS A 15 -9.05 3.99 3.05
N SER A 16 -7.72 4.09 3.08
CA SER A 16 -7.01 4.87 4.10
C SER A 16 -6.76 6.30 3.64
N ASP A 17 -6.26 7.11 4.58
CA ASP A 17 -5.74 8.43 4.26
C ASP A 17 -4.35 8.30 3.62
N LEU A 18 -3.68 9.43 3.38
CA LEU A 18 -2.36 9.45 2.76
C LEU A 18 -1.22 9.42 3.77
N CYS A 19 -1.47 8.84 4.95
CA CYS A 19 -0.42 8.66 5.96
C CYS A 19 0.38 7.40 5.67
N TRP A 20 1.61 7.38 6.15
CA TRP A 20 2.47 6.20 6.04
C TRP A 20 2.02 5.14 7.04
N HIS A 21 1.81 3.93 6.54
CA HIS A 21 1.37 2.79 7.36
C HIS A 21 2.38 1.65 7.26
N SER A 22 2.39 0.79 8.29
CA SER A 22 3.27 -0.37 8.33
C SER A 22 2.48 -1.61 8.74
N TRP A 23 3.18 -2.73 8.96
CA TRP A 23 2.55 -3.99 9.35
C TRP A 23 1.63 -3.83 10.56
N MET A 24 1.97 -2.94 11.51
CA MET A 24 1.13 -2.73 12.71
C MET A 24 -0.26 -2.24 12.35
N TRP A 25 -0.36 -1.34 11.37
CA TRP A 25 -1.64 -0.79 10.96
C TRP A 25 -2.51 -1.86 10.29
N TRP A 26 -1.94 -2.65 9.38
CA TRP A 26 -2.71 -3.73 8.75
C TRP A 26 -3.16 -4.78 9.75
N SER A 27 -2.28 -5.17 10.68
CA SER A 27 -2.60 -6.13 11.72
C SER A 27 -3.71 -5.62 12.64
N TYR A 28 -3.73 -4.32 12.89
CA TYR A 28 -4.78 -3.69 13.68
C TYR A 28 -6.12 -3.69 12.93
N LYS A 29 -6.09 -3.41 11.63
CA LYS A 29 -7.31 -3.30 10.82
C LYS A 29 -7.92 -4.66 10.47
N ASP A 30 -7.10 -5.70 10.35
CA ASP A 30 -7.58 -7.01 9.92
C ASP A 30 -6.79 -8.11 10.64
N LYS A 31 -7.49 -8.88 11.45
CA LYS A 31 -6.89 -9.98 12.20
C LYS A 31 -6.20 -11.01 11.31
N TRP A 32 -6.60 -11.10 10.06
CA TRP A 32 -5.98 -12.03 9.11
C TRP A 32 -4.46 -11.86 9.07
N PHE A 33 -3.96 -10.61 9.22
CA PHE A 33 -2.53 -10.34 9.18
C PHE A 33 -1.77 -10.84 10.40
N THR A 34 -2.45 -11.11 11.51
CA THR A 34 -1.78 -11.49 12.75
C THR A 34 -1.17 -12.88 12.69
N GLN A 35 -1.48 -13.68 11.68
CA GLN A 35 -0.87 -15.00 11.49
C GLN A 35 0.52 -14.92 10.85
N PHE A 36 0.95 -13.74 10.43
CA PHE A 36 2.23 -13.52 9.77
C PHE A 36 3.15 -12.67 10.64
N THR A 37 4.46 -12.79 10.40
CA THR A 37 5.43 -11.96 11.09
C THR A 37 5.42 -10.55 10.49
N PRO A 38 5.86 -9.53 11.27
CA PRO A 38 6.00 -8.18 10.70
C PRO A 38 6.85 -8.15 9.44
N GLU A 39 7.93 -8.93 9.41
CA GLU A 39 8.84 -8.98 8.27
C GLU A 39 8.15 -9.52 7.02
N GLU A 40 7.30 -10.52 7.17
CA GLU A 40 6.57 -11.08 6.05
C GLU A 40 5.61 -10.06 5.43
N ILE A 41 4.90 -9.32 6.27
CA ILE A 41 3.95 -8.30 5.82
C ILE A 41 4.69 -7.16 5.12
N ASP A 42 5.74 -6.63 5.77
CA ASP A 42 6.49 -5.50 5.20
C ASP A 42 7.22 -5.90 3.91
N GLU A 43 7.68 -7.14 3.81
CA GLU A 43 8.34 -7.63 2.59
C GLU A 43 7.38 -7.62 1.41
N VAL A 44 6.14 -8.07 1.61
CA VAL A 44 5.13 -8.05 0.55
C VAL A 44 4.77 -6.62 0.17
N ALA A 45 4.61 -5.73 1.17
CA ALA A 45 4.34 -4.32 0.90
C ALA A 45 5.48 -3.68 0.11
N LYS A 46 6.72 -4.02 0.44
CA LYS A 46 7.90 -3.52 -0.27
C LYS A 46 7.89 -3.97 -1.73
N GLU A 47 7.57 -5.23 -1.99
CA GLU A 47 7.47 -5.73 -3.36
C GLU A 47 6.38 -4.99 -4.14
N MET A 48 5.25 -4.72 -3.51
CA MET A 48 4.17 -3.98 -4.14
C MET A 48 4.60 -2.55 -4.50
N ALA A 49 5.36 -1.90 -3.62
CA ALA A 49 5.86 -0.56 -3.87
C ALA A 49 6.85 -0.55 -5.03
N ILE A 50 7.74 -1.55 -5.10
CA ILE A 50 8.69 -1.68 -6.20
C ILE A 50 7.95 -1.90 -7.52
N ALA A 51 6.86 -2.66 -7.48
CA ALA A 51 6.03 -2.90 -8.66
C ALA A 51 5.14 -1.71 -9.04
N GLY A 52 5.13 -0.64 -8.24
CA GLY A 52 4.35 0.55 -8.55
C GLY A 52 2.89 0.48 -8.16
N MET A 53 2.48 -0.50 -7.37
CA MET A 53 1.09 -0.66 -6.93
C MET A 53 0.74 0.28 -5.78
N ILE A 54 1.71 0.56 -4.92
CA ILE A 54 1.55 1.46 -3.76
C ILE A 54 2.81 2.30 -3.65
N GLU A 55 2.79 3.32 -2.78
CA GLU A 55 3.95 4.16 -2.54
C GLU A 55 4.64 3.75 -1.23
N ALA A 56 5.96 3.91 -1.20
CA ALA A 56 6.76 3.69 -0.01
C ALA A 56 7.54 4.97 0.29
N ASN A 57 7.86 5.18 1.59
CA ASN A 57 8.76 6.25 1.96
C ASN A 57 10.20 5.89 1.58
N GLU A 58 11.16 6.81 1.83
CA GLU A 58 12.53 6.66 1.34
C GLU A 58 13.22 5.38 1.79
N ASP A 59 12.98 4.96 3.04
CA ASP A 59 13.67 3.80 3.61
C ASP A 59 12.78 2.54 3.63
N PHE A 60 11.64 2.58 2.96
CA PHE A 60 10.71 1.44 2.85
C PHE A 60 10.22 0.94 4.20
N THR A 61 10.04 1.85 5.17
CA THR A 61 9.47 1.51 6.48
C THR A 61 8.02 1.90 6.60
N GLY A 62 7.48 2.67 5.66
CA GLY A 62 6.09 3.07 5.64
C GLY A 62 5.54 3.02 4.23
N PHE A 63 4.24 2.75 4.11
CA PHE A 63 3.57 2.57 2.82
C PHE A 63 2.23 3.28 2.83
N ARG A 64 1.79 3.74 1.66
CA ARG A 64 0.49 4.39 1.51
C ARG A 64 -0.06 4.10 0.12
N ARG A 65 -1.37 4.38 -0.07
CA ARG A 65 -1.97 4.24 -1.39
C ARG A 65 -1.31 5.20 -2.37
N LYS A 66 -1.26 4.78 -3.62
CA LYS A 66 -0.66 5.60 -4.67
C LYS A 66 -1.61 6.75 -5.02
N GLU A 67 -1.09 7.97 -4.97
CA GLU A 67 -1.85 9.15 -5.35
C GLU A 67 -1.61 9.45 -6.81
N LYS A 68 -2.63 9.91 -7.52
CA LYS A 68 -2.47 10.35 -8.91
C LYS A 68 -1.60 11.59 -8.94
N THR A 69 -0.62 11.62 -9.83
CA THR A 69 0.24 12.78 -9.98
C THR A 69 -0.56 13.94 -10.56
N LEU A 70 -0.07 15.16 -10.33
CA LEU A 70 -0.67 16.36 -10.92
C LEU A 70 -0.75 16.24 -12.44
N LYS A 71 0.27 15.67 -13.05
CA LYS A 71 0.32 15.46 -14.50
C LYS A 71 -0.81 14.58 -15.00
N GLU A 72 -1.11 13.51 -14.27
CA GLU A 72 -2.23 12.64 -14.61
C GLU A 72 -3.57 13.34 -14.46
N LYS A 73 -3.73 14.15 -13.42
CA LYS A 73 -4.95 14.92 -13.21
C LYS A 73 -5.18 15.92 -14.32
N ILE A 74 -4.13 16.60 -14.76
CA ILE A 74 -4.21 17.55 -15.86
C ILE A 74 -4.58 16.85 -17.17
N ARG A 75 -3.95 15.71 -17.43
CA ARG A 75 -4.23 14.93 -18.63
C ARG A 75 -5.70 14.49 -18.68
N MET A 76 -6.23 14.05 -17.56
CA MET A 76 -7.64 13.65 -17.49
C MET A 76 -8.58 14.80 -17.79
N LYS A 77 -8.27 16.00 -17.33
CA LYS A 77 -9.07 17.19 -17.61
C LYS A 77 -9.01 17.60 -19.09
N LEU A 78 -7.85 17.44 -19.70
CA LEU A 78 -7.67 17.81 -21.11
C LEU A 78 -8.39 16.89 -22.08
N TRP A 79 -8.68 15.67 -21.67
CA TRP A 79 -9.39 14.71 -22.51
C TRP A 79 -10.90 14.89 -22.47
N HIS A 80 -11.39 15.76 -21.64
CA HIS A 80 -12.81 16.11 -21.58
C HIS A 80 -13.05 17.45 -22.26
#